data_d4b63b13a3c9259acb266ac7a14bd2a0
#
_entry.id   d4b63b13a3c9259acb266ac7a14bd2a0
#
_cell.length_a   1.000
_cell.length_b   1.000
_cell.length_c   1.000
_cell.angle_alpha   90.00
_cell.angle_beta   90.00
_cell.angle_gamma   90.00
#
_symmetry.space_group_name_H-M   'P 1'
#
loop_
_entity.id
_entity.type
_entity.pdbx_description
1 polymer ?
#
loop_
_entity_poly.entity_id
_entity_poly.type
_entity_poly.pdbx_seq_one_letter_code
_entity_poly.pdbx_strand_id
1 'polypeptide(L)'
;MKILLTDKVPQFFEEGLQERNFDLIYRKGISHDQLSEEISEYDALVIRSNSRIDTEVLSNANRLKYILRPGSGLENVNLELARKMGVQVISSPEGNRNAVAEHALGLLLNLLNNICRSHNEILEGHWKREENRGRELSSLKVGIIGYGNTGKAFAMKLGPLCKQV
;
A
#
# COMPACT_ATOMS: atom_id res chain seq x y z
N MET A 1 -19.40 10.01 16.18
CA MET A 1 -18.52 10.45 15.08
C MET A 1 -19.02 9.81 13.81
N LYS A 2 -19.32 10.61 12.79
CA LYS A 2 -19.82 10.14 11.48
C LYS A 2 -18.62 9.90 10.57
N ILE A 3 -18.47 8.69 10.06
CA ILE A 3 -17.29 8.24 9.29
C ILE A 3 -17.73 7.80 7.89
N LEU A 4 -17.14 8.40 6.87
CA LEU A 4 -17.33 8.01 5.47
C LEU A 4 -16.28 6.97 5.06
N LEU A 5 -16.71 5.84 4.50
CA LEU A 5 -15.85 4.82 3.89
C LEU A 5 -16.07 4.83 2.37
N THR A 6 -15.04 5.19 1.62
CA THR A 6 -15.11 5.28 0.14
C THR A 6 -14.70 3.98 -0.55
N ASP A 7 -14.04 3.09 0.18
CA ASP A 7 -13.52 1.83 -0.33
C ASP A 7 -13.79 0.67 0.63
N LYS A 8 -13.66 -0.57 0.11
CA LYS A 8 -13.69 -1.76 0.95
C LYS A 8 -12.47 -1.81 1.86
N VAL A 9 -12.68 -1.93 3.14
CA VAL A 9 -11.63 -2.10 4.16
C VAL A 9 -11.60 -3.53 4.68
N PRO A 10 -10.52 -3.96 5.36
CA PRO A 10 -10.48 -5.25 6.03
C PRO A 10 -11.58 -5.36 7.09
N GLN A 11 -12.19 -6.54 7.22
CA GLN A 11 -13.31 -6.79 8.12
C GLN A 11 -12.99 -6.41 9.58
N PHE A 12 -11.81 -6.79 10.08
CA PHE A 12 -11.38 -6.47 11.45
C PHE A 12 -11.32 -4.96 11.72
N PHE A 13 -11.02 -4.15 10.70
CA PHE A 13 -10.98 -2.69 10.82
C PHE A 13 -12.41 -2.13 10.95
N GLU A 14 -13.33 -2.67 10.16
CA GLU A 14 -14.74 -2.30 10.18
C GLU A 14 -15.39 -2.68 11.51
N GLU A 15 -15.17 -3.91 11.97
CA GLU A 15 -15.62 -4.40 13.27
C GLU A 15 -15.12 -3.51 14.41
N GLY A 16 -13.84 -3.15 14.40
CA GLY A 16 -13.27 -2.27 15.42
C GLY A 16 -13.85 -0.85 15.43
N LEU A 17 -14.35 -0.34 14.31
CA LEU A 17 -15.07 0.93 14.26
C LEU A 17 -16.52 0.77 14.78
N GLN A 18 -17.18 -0.33 14.43
CA GLN A 18 -18.55 -0.64 14.89
C GLN A 18 -18.62 -0.84 16.40
N GLU A 19 -17.67 -1.57 17.00
CA GLU A 19 -17.57 -1.77 18.45
C GLU A 19 -17.47 -0.45 19.24
N ARG A 20 -16.97 0.60 18.61
CA ARG A 20 -16.86 1.94 19.21
C ARG A 20 -18.09 2.81 18.96
N ASN A 21 -19.17 2.24 18.42
CA ASN A 21 -20.44 2.92 18.10
C ASN A 21 -20.27 4.16 17.21
N PHE A 22 -19.35 4.11 16.23
CA PHE A 22 -19.24 5.13 15.22
C PHE A 22 -20.34 4.95 14.16
N ASP A 23 -20.85 6.07 13.65
CA ASP A 23 -21.82 6.08 12.55
C ASP A 23 -21.06 5.89 11.21
N LEU A 24 -21.16 4.69 10.61
CA LEU A 24 -20.42 4.31 9.42
C LEU A 24 -21.29 4.44 8.17
N ILE A 25 -20.86 5.28 7.26
CA ILE A 25 -21.52 5.50 5.97
C ILE A 25 -20.64 4.95 4.85
N TYR A 26 -21.20 4.05 4.04
CA TYR A 26 -20.47 3.42 2.93
C TYR A 26 -20.87 4.05 1.61
N ARG A 27 -19.89 4.62 0.90
CA ARG A 27 -20.05 5.21 -0.43
C ARG A 27 -19.00 4.65 -1.38
N LYS A 28 -19.02 3.33 -1.56
CA LYS A 28 -18.06 2.65 -2.43
C LYS A 28 -18.13 3.17 -3.86
N GLY A 29 -16.97 3.61 -4.38
CA GLY A 29 -16.86 4.14 -5.74
C GLY A 29 -17.44 5.54 -5.91
N ILE A 30 -17.62 6.29 -4.82
CA ILE A 30 -18.00 7.70 -4.87
C ILE A 30 -17.05 8.48 -5.81
N SER A 31 -17.60 9.32 -6.67
CA SER A 31 -16.80 10.17 -7.55
C SER A 31 -16.09 11.27 -6.75
N HIS A 32 -15.07 11.89 -7.34
CA HIS A 32 -14.36 13.01 -6.73
C HIS A 32 -15.30 14.19 -6.41
N ASP A 33 -16.17 14.55 -7.35
CA ASP A 33 -17.12 15.66 -7.22
C ASP A 33 -18.12 15.39 -6.09
N GLN A 34 -18.71 14.18 -6.07
CA GLN A 34 -19.63 13.77 -5.00
C GLN A 34 -18.94 13.76 -3.63
N LEU A 35 -17.68 13.30 -3.57
CA LEU A 35 -16.90 13.35 -2.33
C LEU A 35 -16.67 14.77 -1.87
N SER A 36 -16.34 15.68 -2.79
CA SER A 36 -16.14 17.10 -2.51
C SER A 36 -17.42 17.77 -1.98
N GLU A 37 -18.57 17.42 -2.52
CA GLU A 37 -19.87 17.95 -2.08
C GLU A 37 -20.31 17.42 -0.71
N GLU A 38 -20.12 16.10 -0.45
CA GLU A 38 -20.63 15.44 0.75
C GLU A 38 -19.69 15.52 1.96
N ILE A 39 -18.38 15.81 1.76
CA ILE A 39 -17.35 15.68 2.81
C ILE A 39 -17.61 16.54 4.05
N SER A 40 -18.30 17.66 3.89
CA SER A 40 -18.64 18.58 4.99
C SER A 40 -19.50 17.95 6.10
N GLU A 41 -20.18 16.82 5.81
CA GLU A 41 -21.04 16.11 6.75
C GLU A 41 -20.28 15.18 7.69
N TYR A 42 -19.00 14.86 7.43
CA TYR A 42 -18.27 13.78 8.08
C TYR A 42 -17.18 14.30 8.99
N ASP A 43 -16.98 13.59 10.11
CA ASP A 43 -15.92 13.84 11.08
C ASP A 43 -14.63 13.10 10.71
N ALA A 44 -14.76 11.97 10.00
CA ALA A 44 -13.62 11.17 9.54
C ALA A 44 -13.90 10.56 8.16
N LEU A 45 -12.82 10.35 7.41
CA LEU A 45 -12.82 9.76 6.09
C LEU A 45 -11.87 8.56 6.06
N VAL A 46 -12.36 7.41 5.60
CA VAL A 46 -11.54 6.21 5.35
C VAL A 46 -11.40 6.01 3.86
N ILE A 47 -10.16 6.03 3.37
CA ILE A 47 -9.82 5.93 1.95
C ILE A 47 -8.84 4.79 1.67
N ARG A 48 -8.75 4.41 0.39
CA ARG A 48 -7.64 3.63 -0.15
C ARG A 48 -6.97 4.40 -1.30
N SER A 49 -6.45 3.69 -2.31
CA SER A 49 -5.71 4.29 -3.42
C SER A 49 -6.58 5.04 -4.44
N ASN A 50 -7.87 4.75 -4.49
CA ASN A 50 -8.75 5.28 -5.55
C ASN A 50 -9.27 6.69 -5.27
N SER A 51 -9.37 7.08 -4.00
CA SER A 51 -9.89 8.40 -3.63
C SER A 51 -8.77 9.44 -3.57
N ARG A 52 -8.89 10.51 -4.33
CA ARG A 52 -7.98 11.66 -4.30
C ARG A 52 -8.51 12.71 -3.33
N ILE A 53 -7.67 13.12 -2.38
CA ILE A 53 -7.99 14.12 -1.35
C ILE A 53 -7.09 15.34 -1.57
N ASP A 54 -7.50 16.14 -2.50
CA ASP A 54 -6.80 17.34 -2.92
C ASP A 54 -7.35 18.62 -2.26
N THR A 55 -6.98 19.76 -2.81
CA THR A 55 -7.40 21.07 -2.30
C THR A 55 -8.91 21.27 -2.37
N GLU A 56 -9.57 20.75 -3.40
CA GLU A 56 -11.00 20.91 -3.59
C GLU A 56 -11.78 20.17 -2.50
N VAL A 57 -11.50 18.88 -2.31
CA VAL A 57 -12.13 18.07 -1.26
C VAL A 57 -11.87 18.66 0.12
N LEU A 58 -10.61 19.02 0.42
CA LEU A 58 -10.25 19.54 1.73
C LEU A 58 -10.90 20.91 2.01
N SER A 59 -11.01 21.77 1.02
CA SER A 59 -11.63 23.10 1.21
C SER A 59 -13.09 23.02 1.63
N ASN A 60 -13.78 21.94 1.28
CA ASN A 60 -15.17 21.68 1.69
C ASN A 60 -15.27 20.87 3.00
N ALA A 61 -14.15 20.35 3.51
CA ALA A 61 -14.10 19.43 4.64
C ALA A 61 -14.12 20.14 6.02
N ASN A 62 -15.06 21.05 6.24
CA ASN A 62 -15.12 21.92 7.42
C ASN A 62 -15.24 21.20 8.76
N ARG A 63 -15.70 19.95 8.75
CA ARG A 63 -15.96 19.13 9.93
C ARG A 63 -14.94 18.03 10.13
N LEU A 64 -14.14 17.76 9.08
CA LEU A 64 -13.22 16.64 9.02
C LEU A 64 -12.08 16.79 10.03
N LYS A 65 -11.86 15.77 10.83
CA LYS A 65 -10.79 15.70 11.83
C LYS A 65 -9.74 14.66 11.50
N TYR A 66 -10.17 13.58 10.81
CA TYR A 66 -9.31 12.43 10.54
C TYR A 66 -9.46 11.95 9.09
N ILE A 67 -8.33 11.63 8.47
CA ILE A 67 -8.25 10.83 7.25
C ILE A 67 -7.50 9.55 7.61
N LEU A 68 -8.15 8.41 7.44
CA LEU A 68 -7.62 7.09 7.77
C LEU A 68 -7.34 6.34 6.46
N ARG A 69 -6.10 5.89 6.27
CA ARG A 69 -5.73 5.07 5.11
C ARG A 69 -5.16 3.72 5.57
N PRO A 70 -5.96 2.64 5.53
CA PRO A 70 -5.47 1.29 5.73
C PRO A 70 -4.50 0.88 4.61
N GLY A 71 -3.25 1.32 4.71
CA GLY A 71 -2.18 1.16 3.73
C GLY A 71 -1.04 2.14 3.99
N SER A 72 0.04 2.07 3.21
CA SER A 72 1.28 2.80 3.50
C SER A 72 1.43 4.14 2.78
N GLY A 73 1.07 4.22 1.49
CA GLY A 73 1.29 5.42 0.71
C GLY A 73 0.26 6.52 1.02
N LEU A 74 0.62 7.77 0.87
CA LEU A 74 -0.23 8.96 1.09
C LEU A 74 -0.18 9.92 -0.10
N GLU A 75 0.27 9.44 -1.25
CA GLU A 75 0.45 10.20 -2.49
C GLU A 75 -0.86 10.79 -3.05
N ASN A 76 -1.98 10.24 -2.63
CA ASN A 76 -3.32 10.68 -3.01
C ASN A 76 -3.95 11.70 -2.04
N VAL A 77 -3.20 12.16 -1.01
CA VAL A 77 -3.67 13.12 0.00
C VAL A 77 -2.78 14.35 0.00
N ASN A 78 -3.38 15.54 -0.06
CA ASN A 78 -2.67 16.79 0.14
C ASN A 78 -2.34 16.99 1.63
N LEU A 79 -1.21 16.41 2.06
CA LEU A 79 -0.76 16.40 3.46
C LEU A 79 -0.50 17.80 4.01
N GLU A 80 0.00 18.70 3.17
CA GLU A 80 0.31 20.08 3.60
C GLU A 80 -0.97 20.84 3.98
N LEU A 81 -1.98 20.76 3.11
CA LEU A 81 -3.25 21.42 3.36
C LEU A 81 -4.01 20.74 4.52
N ALA A 82 -4.06 19.42 4.57
CA ALA A 82 -4.66 18.69 5.68
C ALA A 82 -4.07 19.12 7.03
N ARG A 83 -2.73 19.25 7.11
CA ARG A 83 -2.04 19.75 8.30
C ARG A 83 -2.42 21.19 8.66
N LYS A 84 -2.49 22.08 7.66
CA LYS A 84 -2.89 23.50 7.87
C LYS A 84 -4.31 23.61 8.42
N MET A 85 -5.19 22.70 8.02
CA MET A 85 -6.59 22.63 8.49
C MET A 85 -6.75 21.89 9.82
N GLY A 86 -5.68 21.33 10.38
CA GLY A 86 -5.74 20.53 11.62
C GLY A 86 -6.32 19.14 11.41
N VAL A 87 -6.41 18.64 10.17
CA VAL A 87 -6.86 17.29 9.87
C VAL A 87 -5.72 16.30 10.06
N GLN A 88 -5.92 15.33 10.93
CA GLN A 88 -4.93 14.29 11.19
C GLN A 88 -5.02 13.18 10.14
N VAL A 89 -3.92 12.92 9.45
CA VAL A 89 -3.81 11.83 8.46
C VAL A 89 -3.08 10.66 9.09
N ILE A 90 -3.73 9.49 9.11
CA ILE A 90 -3.22 8.26 9.73
C ILE A 90 -3.13 7.19 8.65
N SER A 91 -1.93 6.62 8.49
CA SER A 91 -1.68 5.48 7.59
C SER A 91 -1.14 4.28 8.37
N SER A 92 -1.10 3.11 7.73
CA SER A 92 -0.59 1.88 8.32
C SER A 92 0.55 1.31 7.45
N PRO A 93 1.76 1.91 7.49
CA PRO A 93 2.89 1.47 6.67
C PRO A 93 3.44 0.11 7.10
N GLU A 94 3.14 -0.33 8.33
CA GLU A 94 3.53 -1.65 8.84
C GLU A 94 2.67 -2.78 8.27
N GLY A 95 1.43 -2.48 7.87
CA GLY A 95 0.41 -3.47 7.54
C GLY A 95 0.76 -4.36 6.34
N ASN A 96 1.45 -3.81 5.33
CA ASN A 96 1.78 -4.54 4.11
C ASN A 96 3.29 -4.78 3.91
N ARG A 97 4.15 -4.31 4.82
CA ARG A 97 5.62 -4.38 4.66
C ARG A 97 6.14 -5.79 4.39
N ASN A 98 5.58 -6.80 5.07
CA ASN A 98 5.99 -8.18 4.92
C ASN A 98 5.57 -8.75 3.55
N ALA A 99 4.35 -8.49 3.11
CA ALA A 99 3.86 -8.91 1.80
C ALA A 99 4.67 -8.30 0.66
N VAL A 100 5.00 -7.01 0.76
CA VAL A 100 5.86 -6.33 -0.23
C VAL A 100 7.28 -6.90 -0.22
N ALA A 101 7.83 -7.18 0.97
CA ALA A 101 9.16 -7.78 1.10
C ALA A 101 9.22 -9.20 0.49
N GLU A 102 8.17 -10.01 0.68
CA GLU A 102 8.05 -11.35 0.06
C GLU A 102 7.91 -11.27 -1.45
N HIS A 103 7.10 -10.34 -1.94
CA HIS A 103 6.96 -10.11 -3.37
C HIS A 103 8.29 -9.68 -4.00
N ALA A 104 9.01 -8.76 -3.37
CA ALA A 104 10.34 -8.32 -3.82
C ALA A 104 11.35 -9.48 -3.84
N LEU A 105 11.32 -10.37 -2.82
CA LEU A 105 12.16 -11.57 -2.80
C LEU A 105 11.80 -12.52 -3.94
N GLY A 106 10.51 -12.74 -4.19
CA GLY A 106 10.04 -13.55 -5.32
C GLY A 106 10.52 -13.01 -6.66
N LEU A 107 10.44 -11.69 -6.87
CA LEU A 107 10.94 -11.04 -8.09
C LEU A 107 12.47 -11.18 -8.21
N LEU A 108 13.21 -11.01 -7.13
CA LEU A 108 14.67 -11.18 -7.12
C LEU A 108 15.06 -12.63 -7.50
N LEU A 109 14.43 -13.62 -6.89
CA LEU A 109 14.68 -15.03 -7.21
C LEU A 109 14.26 -15.39 -8.64
N ASN A 110 13.14 -14.85 -9.11
CA ASN A 110 12.72 -14.98 -10.50
C ASN A 110 13.76 -14.42 -11.48
N LEU A 111 14.29 -13.23 -11.20
CA LEU A 111 15.32 -12.59 -12.00
C LEU A 111 16.61 -13.41 -12.02
N LEU A 112 17.08 -13.84 -10.86
CA LEU A 112 18.34 -14.58 -10.72
C LEU A 112 18.32 -15.96 -11.38
N ASN A 113 17.14 -16.60 -11.36
CA ASN A 113 16.95 -17.97 -11.86
C ASN A 113 16.21 -18.03 -13.20
N ASN A 114 15.96 -16.92 -13.85
CA ASN A 114 15.25 -16.82 -15.15
C ASN A 114 13.89 -17.56 -15.16
N ILE A 115 13.15 -17.60 -14.03
CA ILE A 115 11.97 -18.47 -13.88
C ILE A 115 10.90 -18.15 -14.93
N CYS A 116 10.45 -16.88 -15.02
CA CYS A 116 9.43 -16.51 -16.01
C CYS A 116 9.92 -16.67 -17.44
N ARG A 117 11.18 -16.35 -17.72
CA ARG A 117 11.78 -16.52 -19.05
C ARG A 117 11.79 -17.98 -19.47
N SER A 118 12.33 -18.86 -18.64
CA SER A 118 12.39 -20.30 -18.92
C SER A 118 11.01 -20.95 -19.04
N HIS A 119 10.04 -20.48 -18.24
CA HIS A 119 8.65 -20.92 -18.35
C HIS A 119 8.07 -20.60 -19.73
N ASN A 120 8.20 -19.36 -20.21
CA ASN A 120 7.69 -18.95 -21.51
C ASN A 120 8.39 -19.72 -22.66
N GLU A 121 9.71 -19.87 -22.58
CA GLU A 121 10.46 -20.63 -23.59
C GLU A 121 9.99 -22.11 -23.67
N ILE A 122 9.66 -22.73 -22.52
CA ILE A 122 9.10 -24.09 -22.50
C ILE A 122 7.71 -24.16 -23.15
N LEU A 123 6.84 -23.15 -22.89
CA LEU A 123 5.52 -23.07 -23.53
C LEU A 123 5.63 -22.95 -25.06
N GLU A 124 6.71 -22.34 -25.56
CA GLU A 124 7.04 -22.23 -26.98
C GLU A 124 7.77 -23.46 -27.53
N GLY A 125 7.99 -24.50 -26.72
CA GLY A 125 8.68 -25.73 -27.11
C GLY A 125 10.23 -25.61 -27.10
N HIS A 126 10.79 -24.59 -26.51
CA HIS A 126 12.22 -24.36 -26.45
C HIS A 126 12.82 -24.83 -25.12
N TRP A 127 13.78 -25.77 -25.19
CA TRP A 127 14.56 -26.23 -24.04
C TRP A 127 15.95 -25.62 -24.03
N LYS A 128 16.12 -24.47 -23.33
CA LYS A 128 17.36 -23.70 -23.27
C LYS A 128 18.01 -23.79 -21.89
N ARG A 129 18.50 -24.96 -21.53
CA ARG A 129 19.02 -25.23 -20.18
C ARG A 129 20.18 -24.33 -19.80
N GLU A 130 21.20 -24.19 -20.66
CA GLU A 130 22.43 -23.44 -20.35
C GLU A 130 22.18 -21.93 -20.32
N GLU A 131 21.37 -21.42 -21.22
CA GLU A 131 21.00 -20.01 -21.30
C GLU A 131 20.15 -19.55 -20.10
N ASN A 132 19.44 -20.49 -19.49
CA ASN A 132 18.61 -20.27 -18.30
C ASN A 132 19.29 -20.66 -16.99
N ARG A 133 20.57 -20.98 -17.02
CA ARG A 133 21.33 -21.25 -15.81
C ARG A 133 21.33 -20.02 -14.90
N GLY A 134 20.79 -20.16 -13.68
CA GLY A 134 20.66 -19.11 -12.70
C GLY A 134 21.94 -18.81 -11.94
N ARG A 135 21.88 -17.81 -11.07
CA ARG A 135 22.93 -17.47 -10.11
C ARG A 135 22.40 -17.64 -8.69
N GLU A 136 23.17 -18.29 -7.83
CA GLU A 136 22.80 -18.48 -6.43
C GLU A 136 22.89 -17.16 -5.66
N LEU A 137 21.81 -16.81 -4.97
CA LEU A 137 21.71 -15.61 -4.16
C LEU A 137 22.75 -15.61 -3.02
N SER A 138 23.10 -16.79 -2.49
CA SER A 138 24.09 -16.99 -1.42
C SER A 138 25.48 -16.44 -1.75
N SER A 139 25.82 -16.36 -3.03
CA SER A 139 27.09 -15.80 -3.52
C SER A 139 27.08 -14.29 -3.73
N LEU A 140 25.91 -13.65 -3.66
CA LEU A 140 25.71 -12.27 -4.08
C LEU A 140 25.66 -11.29 -2.89
N LYS A 141 26.02 -10.04 -3.17
CA LYS A 141 25.73 -8.90 -2.32
C LYS A 141 24.51 -8.16 -2.89
N VAL A 142 23.58 -7.77 -2.03
CA VAL A 142 22.34 -7.09 -2.41
C VAL A 142 22.31 -5.72 -1.77
N GLY A 143 22.27 -4.67 -2.58
CA GLY A 143 22.08 -3.30 -2.12
C GLY A 143 20.60 -2.93 -2.08
N ILE A 144 20.16 -2.24 -1.01
CA ILE A 144 18.79 -1.77 -0.85
C ILE A 144 18.79 -0.24 -0.84
N ILE A 145 18.08 0.36 -1.80
CA ILE A 145 17.84 1.79 -1.83
C ILE A 145 16.50 2.06 -1.16
N GLY A 146 16.50 2.79 -0.04
CA GLY A 146 15.33 3.02 0.81
C GLY A 146 15.20 2.00 1.94
N TYR A 147 15.56 2.41 3.16
CA TYR A 147 15.60 1.55 4.35
C TYR A 147 14.51 1.89 5.38
N GLY A 148 13.30 2.17 4.90
CA GLY A 148 12.08 2.36 5.69
C GLY A 148 11.43 1.04 6.10
N ASN A 149 10.11 1.03 6.34
CA ASN A 149 9.37 -0.17 6.78
C ASN A 149 9.54 -1.36 5.84
N THR A 150 9.38 -1.15 4.54
CA THR A 150 9.50 -2.20 3.51
C THR A 150 10.96 -2.65 3.32
N GLY A 151 11.90 -1.68 3.19
CA GLY A 151 13.32 -2.00 3.01
C GLY A 151 13.90 -2.80 4.16
N LYS A 152 13.55 -2.46 5.41
CA LYS A 152 13.93 -3.24 6.60
C LYS A 152 13.36 -4.66 6.57
N ALA A 153 12.06 -4.80 6.24
CA ALA A 153 11.42 -6.11 6.15
C ALA A 153 12.06 -6.97 5.03
N PHE A 154 12.44 -6.37 3.91
CA PHE A 154 13.13 -7.06 2.83
C PHE A 154 14.56 -7.46 3.24
N ALA A 155 15.31 -6.57 3.87
CA ALA A 155 16.65 -6.88 4.38
C ALA A 155 16.65 -8.06 5.36
N MET A 156 15.67 -8.11 6.27
CA MET A 156 15.53 -9.22 7.21
C MET A 156 15.30 -10.57 6.50
N LYS A 157 14.56 -10.58 5.39
CA LYS A 157 14.34 -11.80 4.60
C LYS A 157 15.55 -12.19 3.77
N LEU A 158 16.34 -11.22 3.31
CA LEU A 158 17.55 -11.45 2.53
C LEU A 158 18.73 -11.92 3.37
N GLY A 159 18.85 -11.46 4.60
CA GLY A 159 20.01 -11.72 5.46
C GLY A 159 20.48 -13.19 5.49
N PRO A 160 19.59 -14.16 5.70
CA PRO A 160 19.97 -15.58 5.69
C PRO A 160 20.20 -16.17 4.30
N LEU A 161 19.86 -15.46 3.21
CA LEU A 161 19.88 -15.98 1.84
C LEU A 161 21.02 -15.47 0.99
N CYS A 162 21.61 -14.33 1.32
CA CYS A 162 22.68 -13.72 0.52
C CYS A 162 23.97 -13.53 1.32
N LYS A 163 25.06 -13.28 0.60
CA LYS A 163 26.39 -13.09 1.22
C LYS A 163 26.43 -11.83 2.08
N GLN A 164 25.71 -10.79 1.68
CA GLN A 164 25.66 -9.47 2.34
C GLN A 164 24.44 -8.69 1.86
N VAL A 165 23.79 -8.00 2.78
CA VAL A 165 22.77 -6.97 2.50
C VAL A 165 23.37 -5.60 2.78
#